data_12d411c8e304d87e84f0040cc9960395
#
_entry.id   12d411c8e304d87e84f0040cc9960395
#
_cell.length_a   1.000
_cell.length_b   1.000
_cell.length_c   1.000
_cell.angle_alpha   90.00
_cell.angle_beta   90.00
_cell.angle_gamma   90.00
#
_symmetry.space_group_name_H-M   'P 1'
#
loop_
_entity.id
_entity.type
_entity.pdbx_description
1 polymer ?
#
loop_
_entity_poly.entity_id
_entity_poly.type
_entity_poly.pdbx_seq_one_letter_code
_entity_poly.pdbx_strand_id
1 'polypeptide(L)'
;MKFFVTGVGGQLGHDVMNELLKRGHEGVGSDIQENYSGVADGSAVTKAPYVALDITDKNAVEKVITEVNPDAVIHCAAWTAVDMAEDDDKVAKVRAINAGGTQNIANVCKKLDCKMTYISTDYVFDGQGTEPWQPDCKDYKPLNVYGLTKLEGELAVSQTLEKYFIVRIAWVFGLNGKNFIKTMLNVGKTHDTVRVVNDQIGTPTYTYDLARLLVDMNETEKYGYYHATNEGGYISWYDFTKEIYRQAGYKTEVLPVTTAEYGLSKAARPFNSRLDKSKLVEAGFTPLPTWQDALSRYLKEIEQ
;
A
#
# COMPACT_ATOMS: atom_id res chain seq x y z
N MET A 1 -23.17 -2.21 -1.18
CA MET A 1 -22.31 -3.10 -1.99
C MET A 1 -21.68 -4.13 -1.09
N LYS A 2 -21.34 -5.28 -1.68
CA LYS A 2 -20.61 -6.36 -1.01
C LYS A 2 -19.16 -6.39 -1.50
N PHE A 3 -18.21 -6.42 -0.57
CA PHE A 3 -16.79 -6.38 -0.88
C PHE A 3 -16.06 -7.63 -0.39
N PHE A 4 -15.05 -8.04 -1.13
CA PHE A 4 -14.05 -9.00 -0.69
C PHE A 4 -12.70 -8.29 -0.58
N VAL A 5 -12.08 -8.30 0.60
CA VAL A 5 -10.83 -7.59 0.86
C VAL A 5 -9.74 -8.58 1.23
N THR A 6 -8.65 -8.62 0.47
CA THR A 6 -7.49 -9.46 0.79
C THR A 6 -6.45 -8.69 1.60
N GLY A 7 -5.66 -9.38 2.39
CA GLY A 7 -4.59 -8.74 3.17
C GLY A 7 -5.10 -7.91 4.35
N VAL A 8 -6.22 -8.32 4.97
CA VAL A 8 -6.85 -7.56 6.07
C VAL A 8 -6.04 -7.55 7.35
N GLY A 9 -5.11 -8.47 7.54
CA GLY A 9 -4.14 -8.44 8.64
C GLY A 9 -3.03 -7.41 8.45
N GLY A 10 -2.88 -6.84 7.24
CA GLY A 10 -1.94 -5.76 6.92
C GLY A 10 -2.46 -4.37 7.27
N GLN A 11 -1.62 -3.36 7.06
CA GLN A 11 -1.93 -1.96 7.39
C GLN A 11 -3.19 -1.48 6.63
N LEU A 12 -3.17 -1.55 5.31
CA LEU A 12 -4.23 -1.01 4.46
C LEU A 12 -5.52 -1.84 4.51
N GLY A 13 -5.41 -3.17 4.46
CA GLY A 13 -6.59 -4.03 4.48
C GLY A 13 -7.41 -3.88 5.75
N HIS A 14 -6.76 -3.65 6.90
CA HIS A 14 -7.41 -3.30 8.17
C HIS A 14 -8.28 -2.04 8.03
N ASP A 15 -7.70 -0.95 7.55
CA ASP A 15 -8.40 0.32 7.43
C ASP A 15 -9.49 0.30 6.36
N VAL A 16 -9.27 -0.40 5.25
CA VAL A 16 -10.28 -0.60 4.19
C VAL A 16 -11.51 -1.32 4.74
N MET A 17 -11.33 -2.41 5.46
CA MET A 17 -12.46 -3.13 6.07
C MET A 17 -13.22 -2.25 7.06
N ASN A 18 -12.52 -1.50 7.92
CA ASN A 18 -13.14 -0.60 8.86
C ASN A 18 -13.94 0.51 8.16
N GLU A 19 -13.41 1.10 7.09
CA GLU A 19 -14.10 2.15 6.34
C GLU A 19 -15.34 1.61 5.60
N LEU A 20 -15.25 0.42 4.98
CA LEU A 20 -16.39 -0.23 4.33
C LEU A 20 -17.55 -0.46 5.31
N LEU A 21 -17.24 -1.05 6.47
CA LEU A 21 -18.24 -1.38 7.49
C LEU A 21 -18.83 -0.12 8.14
N LYS A 22 -18.01 0.91 8.35
CA LYS A 22 -18.46 2.24 8.82
C LYS A 22 -19.47 2.87 7.87
N ARG A 23 -19.32 2.68 6.55
CA ARG A 23 -20.27 3.18 5.53
C ARG A 23 -21.49 2.27 5.31
N GLY A 24 -21.62 1.18 6.07
CA GLY A 24 -22.73 0.25 5.93
C GLY A 24 -22.64 -0.69 4.73
N HIS A 25 -21.44 -0.87 4.15
CA HIS A 25 -21.19 -1.91 3.17
C HIS A 25 -21.03 -3.28 3.83
N GLU A 26 -21.31 -4.34 3.08
CA GLU A 26 -20.96 -5.71 3.48
C GLU A 26 -19.49 -5.97 3.12
N GLY A 27 -18.71 -6.48 4.07
CA GLY A 27 -17.29 -6.81 3.85
C GLY A 27 -16.98 -8.22 4.33
N VAL A 28 -16.24 -8.97 3.49
CA VAL A 28 -15.61 -10.24 3.86
C VAL A 28 -14.11 -10.04 3.78
N GLY A 29 -13.43 -10.16 4.91
CA GLY A 29 -11.97 -10.05 5.00
C GLY A 29 -11.28 -11.36 4.71
N SER A 30 -10.06 -11.30 4.18
CA SER A 30 -9.24 -12.46 3.88
C SER A 30 -7.75 -12.20 4.09
N ASP A 31 -7.04 -13.18 4.59
CA ASP A 31 -5.59 -13.21 4.66
C ASP A 31 -5.11 -14.68 4.65
N ILE A 32 -3.80 -14.91 4.63
CA ILE A 32 -3.22 -16.26 4.63
C ILE A 32 -3.34 -16.97 5.99
N GLN A 33 -3.48 -16.23 7.08
CA GLN A 33 -3.62 -16.79 8.42
C GLN A 33 -5.01 -17.40 8.62
N GLU A 34 -5.13 -18.42 9.47
CA GLU A 34 -6.41 -19.07 9.76
C GLU A 34 -7.45 -18.12 10.38
N ASN A 35 -6.98 -17.14 11.14
CA ASN A 35 -7.80 -16.12 11.79
C ASN A 35 -7.21 -14.74 11.50
N TYR A 36 -8.03 -13.70 11.67
CA TYR A 36 -7.55 -12.32 11.60
C TYR A 36 -6.35 -12.10 12.53
N SER A 37 -5.24 -11.62 11.96
CA SER A 37 -3.93 -11.49 12.64
C SER A 37 -3.50 -10.04 12.87
N GLY A 38 -4.35 -9.08 12.58
CA GLY A 38 -4.09 -7.66 12.85
C GLY A 38 -4.28 -7.27 14.31
N VAL A 39 -4.20 -5.97 14.58
CA VAL A 39 -4.42 -5.44 15.94
C VAL A 39 -5.85 -5.76 16.41
N ALA A 40 -5.96 -6.34 17.59
CA ALA A 40 -7.24 -6.64 18.22
C ALA A 40 -7.77 -5.42 19.02
N ASP A 41 -8.04 -4.32 18.30
CA ASP A 41 -8.46 -3.03 18.85
C ASP A 41 -9.98 -2.93 19.08
N GLY A 42 -10.72 -4.00 18.77
CA GLY A 42 -12.18 -4.03 18.87
C GLY A 42 -12.90 -3.31 17.72
N SER A 43 -12.17 -2.83 16.73
CA SER A 43 -12.74 -2.21 15.52
C SER A 43 -13.56 -3.20 14.70
N ALA A 44 -14.29 -2.70 13.71
CA ALA A 44 -15.25 -3.49 12.94
C ALA A 44 -14.61 -4.68 12.21
N VAL A 45 -13.39 -4.51 11.69
CA VAL A 45 -12.66 -5.58 10.99
C VAL A 45 -12.41 -6.80 11.88
N THR A 46 -12.21 -6.61 13.17
CA THR A 46 -11.96 -7.71 14.14
C THR A 46 -13.16 -8.64 14.36
N LYS A 47 -14.35 -8.19 13.95
CA LYS A 47 -15.64 -8.91 14.08
C LYS A 47 -16.28 -9.23 12.74
N ALA A 48 -15.69 -8.77 11.65
CA ALA A 48 -16.19 -8.98 10.30
C ALA A 48 -16.08 -10.48 9.88
N PRO A 49 -16.92 -10.94 8.94
CA PRO A 49 -16.72 -12.22 8.30
C PRO A 49 -15.29 -12.32 7.73
N TYR A 50 -14.62 -13.44 7.99
CA TYR A 50 -13.24 -13.68 7.61
C TYR A 50 -13.07 -15.06 6.98
N VAL A 51 -12.24 -15.15 5.94
CA VAL A 51 -11.88 -16.40 5.27
C VAL A 51 -10.37 -16.48 5.11
N ALA A 52 -9.75 -17.53 5.63
CA ALA A 52 -8.35 -17.83 5.35
C ALA A 52 -8.18 -18.24 3.88
N LEU A 53 -7.26 -17.58 3.17
CA LEU A 53 -7.04 -17.81 1.76
C LEU A 53 -5.58 -17.56 1.36
N ASP A 54 -4.94 -18.57 0.80
CA ASP A 54 -3.70 -18.39 0.04
C ASP A 54 -4.06 -17.97 -1.38
N ILE A 55 -3.76 -16.72 -1.75
CA ILE A 55 -4.06 -16.19 -3.08
C ILE A 55 -3.29 -16.88 -4.21
N THR A 56 -2.23 -17.64 -3.89
CA THR A 56 -1.47 -18.43 -4.88
C THR A 56 -2.20 -19.73 -5.26
N ASP A 57 -3.13 -20.20 -4.44
CA ASP A 57 -3.99 -21.34 -4.78
C ASP A 57 -5.17 -20.89 -5.66
N LYS A 58 -5.03 -21.10 -6.96
CA LYS A 58 -6.02 -20.73 -7.96
C LYS A 58 -7.41 -21.31 -7.67
N ASN A 59 -7.48 -22.57 -7.23
CA ASN A 59 -8.76 -23.25 -7.01
C ASN A 59 -9.44 -22.71 -5.76
N ALA A 60 -8.68 -22.47 -4.69
CA ALA A 60 -9.20 -21.86 -3.48
C ALA A 60 -9.70 -20.43 -3.73
N VAL A 61 -8.94 -19.61 -4.50
CA VAL A 61 -9.34 -18.24 -4.90
C VAL A 61 -10.65 -18.27 -5.67
N GLU A 62 -10.76 -19.14 -6.69
CA GLU A 62 -11.96 -19.25 -7.49
C GLU A 62 -13.17 -19.66 -6.64
N LYS A 63 -13.01 -20.68 -5.81
CA LYS A 63 -14.08 -21.16 -4.93
C LYS A 63 -14.55 -20.07 -3.96
N VAL A 64 -13.63 -19.51 -3.18
CA VAL A 64 -13.97 -18.56 -2.11
C VAL A 64 -14.61 -17.30 -2.65
N ILE A 65 -14.01 -16.66 -3.67
CA ILE A 65 -14.54 -15.40 -4.21
C ILE A 65 -15.88 -15.62 -4.94
N THR A 66 -16.05 -16.78 -5.60
CA THR A 66 -17.35 -17.13 -6.24
C THR A 66 -18.45 -17.35 -5.18
N GLU A 67 -18.14 -18.05 -4.07
CA GLU A 67 -19.09 -18.25 -2.96
C GLU A 67 -19.48 -16.94 -2.28
N VAL A 68 -18.52 -16.03 -2.09
CA VAL A 68 -18.77 -14.68 -1.54
C VAL A 68 -19.61 -13.85 -2.51
N ASN A 69 -19.38 -13.97 -3.83
CA ASN A 69 -20.05 -13.23 -4.90
C ASN A 69 -20.06 -11.71 -4.65
N PRO A 70 -18.90 -11.05 -4.56
CA PRO A 70 -18.80 -9.63 -4.26
C PRO A 70 -19.09 -8.74 -5.46
N ASP A 71 -19.54 -7.51 -5.22
CA ASP A 71 -19.62 -6.44 -6.23
C ASP A 71 -18.24 -5.90 -6.59
N ALA A 72 -17.29 -5.96 -5.62
CA ALA A 72 -15.92 -5.49 -5.82
C ALA A 72 -14.93 -6.26 -4.94
N VAL A 73 -13.71 -6.44 -5.47
CA VAL A 73 -12.55 -6.95 -4.72
C VAL A 73 -11.54 -5.82 -4.51
N ILE A 74 -11.14 -5.57 -3.25
CA ILE A 74 -10.02 -4.68 -2.94
C ILE A 74 -8.83 -5.54 -2.54
N HIS A 75 -7.82 -5.59 -3.41
CA HIS A 75 -6.69 -6.49 -3.28
C HIS A 75 -5.50 -5.78 -2.61
N CYS A 76 -5.37 -5.96 -1.29
CA CYS A 76 -4.29 -5.40 -0.47
C CYS A 76 -3.18 -6.41 -0.13
N ALA A 77 -3.41 -7.71 -0.34
CA ALA A 77 -2.41 -8.74 -0.06
C ALA A 77 -1.22 -8.62 -1.03
N ALA A 78 -0.02 -8.58 -0.51
CA ALA A 78 1.21 -8.53 -1.30
C ALA A 78 2.43 -8.96 -0.45
N TRP A 79 3.47 -9.43 -1.10
CA TRP A 79 4.80 -9.48 -0.52
C TRP A 79 5.42 -8.08 -0.57
N THR A 80 5.69 -7.48 0.60
CA THR A 80 6.19 -6.10 0.72
C THR A 80 7.59 -6.00 1.33
N ALA A 81 8.21 -7.11 1.71
CA ALA A 81 9.58 -7.15 2.23
C ALA A 81 10.58 -7.00 1.07
N VAL A 82 10.84 -5.75 0.68
CA VAL A 82 11.58 -5.37 -0.55
C VAL A 82 12.98 -5.98 -0.59
N ASP A 83 13.77 -5.88 0.50
CA ASP A 83 15.13 -6.43 0.54
C ASP A 83 15.15 -7.96 0.53
N MET A 84 14.18 -8.61 1.21
CA MET A 84 14.06 -10.08 1.20
C MET A 84 13.58 -10.61 -0.17
N ALA A 85 12.93 -9.78 -0.97
CA ALA A 85 12.52 -10.17 -2.32
C ALA A 85 13.71 -10.42 -3.25
N GLU A 86 14.88 -9.86 -2.92
CA GLU A 86 16.13 -10.07 -3.67
C GLU A 86 16.87 -11.36 -3.29
N ASP A 87 16.36 -12.14 -2.32
CA ASP A 87 16.93 -13.44 -1.99
C ASP A 87 16.56 -14.46 -3.06
N ASP A 88 17.54 -15.15 -3.65
CA ASP A 88 17.34 -16.09 -4.76
C ASP A 88 16.26 -17.16 -4.49
N ASP A 89 16.18 -17.63 -3.24
CA ASP A 89 15.19 -18.60 -2.80
C ASP A 89 13.79 -18.01 -2.58
N LYS A 90 13.63 -16.69 -2.64
CA LYS A 90 12.37 -15.98 -2.44
C LYS A 90 11.75 -15.47 -3.75
N VAL A 91 12.54 -15.19 -4.78
CA VAL A 91 12.07 -14.56 -6.03
C VAL A 91 10.82 -15.26 -6.60
N ALA A 92 10.84 -16.61 -6.68
CA ALA A 92 9.72 -17.38 -7.20
C ALA A 92 8.45 -17.19 -6.34
N LYS A 93 8.60 -17.20 -5.01
CA LYS A 93 7.50 -16.99 -4.07
C LYS A 93 6.93 -15.56 -4.14
N VAL A 94 7.80 -14.56 -4.22
CA VAL A 94 7.40 -13.15 -4.38
C VAL A 94 6.56 -12.98 -5.65
N ARG A 95 7.03 -13.52 -6.78
CA ARG A 95 6.29 -13.49 -8.04
C ARG A 95 4.96 -14.25 -7.97
N ALA A 96 4.94 -15.43 -7.35
CA ALA A 96 3.72 -16.20 -7.17
C ALA A 96 2.66 -15.42 -6.39
N ILE A 97 3.06 -14.65 -5.37
CA ILE A 97 2.15 -13.82 -4.57
C ILE A 97 1.75 -12.56 -5.34
N ASN A 98 2.71 -11.72 -5.76
CA ASN A 98 2.43 -10.40 -6.29
C ASN A 98 1.82 -10.41 -7.70
N ALA A 99 2.25 -11.34 -8.55
CA ALA A 99 1.74 -11.47 -9.92
C ALA A 99 0.74 -12.62 -10.05
N GLY A 100 1.10 -13.83 -9.64
CA GLY A 100 0.27 -15.02 -9.77
C GLY A 100 -1.05 -14.93 -8.98
N GLY A 101 -0.98 -14.57 -7.70
CA GLY A 101 -2.15 -14.36 -6.84
C GLY A 101 -3.07 -13.26 -7.37
N THR A 102 -2.47 -12.15 -7.84
CA THR A 102 -3.22 -11.06 -8.50
C THR A 102 -3.93 -11.56 -9.76
N GLN A 103 -3.26 -12.36 -10.61
CA GLN A 103 -3.87 -12.94 -11.80
C GLN A 103 -5.03 -13.88 -11.45
N ASN A 104 -4.89 -14.70 -10.40
CA ASN A 104 -5.95 -15.58 -9.94
C ASN A 104 -7.21 -14.79 -9.57
N ILE A 105 -7.05 -13.71 -8.80
CA ILE A 105 -8.15 -12.83 -8.39
C ILE A 105 -8.77 -12.14 -9.62
N ALA A 106 -7.96 -11.57 -10.51
CA ALA A 106 -8.44 -10.91 -11.72
C ALA A 106 -9.28 -11.83 -12.60
N ASN A 107 -8.87 -13.10 -12.74
CA ASN A 107 -9.63 -14.09 -13.50
C ASN A 107 -11.02 -14.35 -12.91
N VAL A 108 -11.14 -14.40 -11.59
CA VAL A 108 -12.44 -14.57 -10.93
C VAL A 108 -13.29 -13.32 -11.04
N CYS A 109 -12.70 -12.13 -10.86
CA CYS A 109 -13.41 -10.86 -11.06
C CYS A 109 -13.99 -10.76 -12.48
N LYS A 110 -13.23 -11.20 -13.50
CA LYS A 110 -13.72 -11.26 -14.88
C LYS A 110 -14.94 -12.18 -15.01
N LYS A 111 -14.91 -13.37 -14.40
CA LYS A 111 -16.05 -14.31 -14.43
C LYS A 111 -17.29 -13.75 -13.77
N LEU A 112 -17.13 -13.03 -12.67
CA LEU A 112 -18.22 -12.45 -11.88
C LEU A 112 -18.67 -11.08 -12.40
N ASP A 113 -17.95 -10.51 -13.39
CA ASP A 113 -18.13 -9.13 -13.86
C ASP A 113 -18.05 -8.08 -12.75
N CYS A 114 -17.30 -8.36 -11.68
CA CYS A 114 -17.12 -7.47 -10.54
C CYS A 114 -15.90 -6.55 -10.69
N LYS A 115 -15.88 -5.44 -9.95
CA LYS A 115 -14.78 -4.48 -9.94
C LYS A 115 -13.56 -5.06 -9.21
N MET A 116 -12.36 -4.62 -9.59
CA MET A 116 -11.15 -4.93 -8.86
C MET A 116 -10.31 -3.67 -8.60
N THR A 117 -9.96 -3.43 -7.35
CA THR A 117 -8.95 -2.44 -6.97
C THR A 117 -7.65 -3.14 -6.63
N TYR A 118 -6.58 -2.80 -7.32
CA TYR A 118 -5.22 -3.31 -7.10
C TYR A 118 -4.32 -2.22 -6.55
N ILE A 119 -3.67 -2.51 -5.44
CA ILE A 119 -2.71 -1.58 -4.81
C ILE A 119 -1.33 -1.84 -5.39
N SER A 120 -0.78 -0.85 -6.07
CA SER A 120 0.54 -0.89 -6.67
C SER A 120 1.50 0.11 -6.00
N THR A 121 2.63 0.39 -6.61
CA THR A 121 3.75 1.12 -6.03
C THR A 121 4.44 2.02 -7.04
N ASP A 122 5.11 3.06 -6.57
CA ASP A 122 6.08 3.86 -7.32
C ASP A 122 7.26 3.05 -7.86
N TYR A 123 7.57 1.88 -7.30
CA TYR A 123 8.68 1.00 -7.70
C TYR A 123 8.52 0.37 -9.09
N VAL A 124 7.41 0.60 -9.77
CA VAL A 124 7.23 0.20 -11.18
C VAL A 124 8.05 1.07 -12.15
N PHE A 125 8.52 2.23 -11.70
CA PHE A 125 9.34 3.17 -12.44
C PHE A 125 10.84 3.02 -12.13
N ASP A 126 11.72 3.68 -12.92
CA ASP A 126 13.18 3.64 -12.71
C ASP A 126 13.67 4.54 -11.57
N GLY A 127 12.79 5.33 -10.99
CA GLY A 127 13.14 6.22 -9.88
C GLY A 127 14.13 7.34 -10.21
N GLN A 128 14.33 7.67 -11.49
CA GLN A 128 15.26 8.72 -11.93
C GLN A 128 14.52 10.04 -12.17
N GLY A 129 15.29 11.11 -12.29
CA GLY A 129 14.76 12.45 -12.54
C GLY A 129 14.20 13.13 -11.30
N THR A 130 13.49 14.24 -11.52
CA THR A 130 12.92 15.08 -10.44
C THR A 130 11.45 15.39 -10.63
N GLU A 131 10.91 15.12 -11.83
CA GLU A 131 9.51 15.36 -12.13
C GLU A 131 8.63 14.25 -11.55
N PRO A 132 7.43 14.58 -11.08
CA PRO A 132 6.47 13.59 -10.60
C PRO A 132 6.02 12.66 -11.72
N TRP A 133 6.00 11.36 -11.44
CA TRP A 133 5.46 10.36 -12.36
C TRP A 133 3.96 10.56 -12.58
N GLN A 134 3.54 10.50 -13.84
CA GLN A 134 2.14 10.62 -14.21
C GLN A 134 1.42 9.26 -14.08
N PRO A 135 0.12 9.22 -13.67
CA PRO A 135 -0.61 7.96 -13.51
C PRO A 135 -0.68 7.12 -14.78
N ASP A 136 -0.77 7.77 -15.95
CA ASP A 136 -0.86 7.09 -17.24
C ASP A 136 0.51 6.83 -17.91
N CYS A 137 1.62 7.17 -17.23
CA CYS A 137 2.97 6.86 -17.68
C CYS A 137 3.20 5.35 -17.73
N LYS A 138 3.76 4.88 -18.86
CA LYS A 138 4.08 3.46 -19.10
C LYS A 138 5.57 3.21 -19.28
N ASP A 139 6.42 4.18 -18.92
CA ASP A 139 7.88 4.04 -18.97
C ASP A 139 8.35 3.21 -17.75
N TYR A 140 7.90 1.97 -17.74
CA TYR A 140 8.20 1.04 -16.66
C TYR A 140 9.63 0.56 -16.69
N LYS A 141 10.35 0.69 -15.56
CA LYS A 141 11.71 0.18 -15.38
C LYS A 141 11.96 -0.16 -13.91
N PRO A 142 11.29 -1.16 -13.37
CA PRO A 142 11.46 -1.53 -11.96
C PRO A 142 12.92 -1.90 -11.67
N LEU A 143 13.45 -1.40 -10.56
CA LEU A 143 14.86 -1.54 -10.17
C LEU A 143 15.13 -2.82 -9.36
N ASN A 144 14.07 -3.51 -8.91
CA ASN A 144 14.17 -4.64 -7.99
C ASN A 144 13.03 -5.64 -8.22
N VAL A 145 13.16 -6.82 -7.61
CA VAL A 145 12.18 -7.92 -7.73
C VAL A 145 10.79 -7.52 -7.23
N TYR A 146 10.72 -6.75 -6.14
CA TYR A 146 9.44 -6.24 -5.63
C TYR A 146 8.72 -5.39 -6.68
N GLY A 147 9.39 -4.37 -7.20
CA GLY A 147 8.82 -3.49 -8.23
C GLY A 147 8.42 -4.24 -9.50
N LEU A 148 9.27 -5.17 -9.97
CA LEU A 148 8.98 -6.00 -11.15
C LEU A 148 7.72 -6.85 -10.94
N THR A 149 7.62 -7.55 -9.83
CA THR A 149 6.46 -8.43 -9.56
C THR A 149 5.18 -7.66 -9.29
N LYS A 150 5.27 -6.42 -8.75
CA LYS A 150 4.13 -5.52 -8.63
C LYS A 150 3.65 -5.00 -10.00
N LEU A 151 4.58 -4.69 -10.90
CA LEU A 151 4.26 -4.34 -12.29
C LEU A 151 3.59 -5.52 -13.02
N GLU A 152 4.11 -6.72 -12.88
CA GLU A 152 3.47 -7.93 -13.45
C GLU A 152 2.02 -8.05 -12.94
N GLY A 153 1.75 -7.72 -11.68
CA GLY A 153 0.39 -7.65 -11.11
C GLY A 153 -0.48 -6.55 -11.76
N GLU A 154 0.05 -5.34 -12.01
CA GLU A 154 -0.68 -4.30 -12.76
C GLU A 154 -1.10 -4.79 -14.15
N LEU A 155 -0.17 -5.44 -14.86
CA LEU A 155 -0.42 -5.97 -16.20
C LEU A 155 -1.45 -7.11 -16.17
N ALA A 156 -1.38 -7.98 -15.15
CA ALA A 156 -2.38 -9.04 -14.95
C ALA A 156 -3.79 -8.47 -14.81
N VAL A 157 -3.95 -7.38 -14.05
CA VAL A 157 -5.24 -6.70 -13.85
C VAL A 157 -5.70 -6.02 -15.13
N SER A 158 -4.88 -5.13 -15.71
CA SER A 158 -5.26 -4.27 -16.84
C SER A 158 -5.47 -5.03 -18.16
N GLN A 159 -4.82 -6.19 -18.33
CA GLN A 159 -5.02 -7.06 -19.50
C GLN A 159 -6.21 -8.01 -19.35
N THR A 160 -6.70 -8.20 -18.12
CA THR A 160 -7.80 -9.13 -17.84
C THR A 160 -9.14 -8.42 -17.69
N LEU A 161 -9.16 -7.23 -17.07
CA LEU A 161 -10.36 -6.53 -16.64
C LEU A 161 -10.54 -5.18 -17.37
N GLU A 162 -11.78 -4.74 -17.49
CA GLU A 162 -12.15 -3.37 -17.85
C GLU A 162 -12.55 -2.55 -16.61
N LYS A 163 -13.16 -3.20 -15.61
CA LYS A 163 -13.65 -2.59 -14.36
C LYS A 163 -12.59 -2.63 -13.28
N TYR A 164 -11.52 -1.84 -13.43
CA TYR A 164 -10.41 -1.85 -12.45
C TYR A 164 -9.95 -0.46 -12.03
N PHE A 165 -9.45 -0.40 -10.81
CA PHE A 165 -8.62 0.69 -10.30
C PHE A 165 -7.24 0.13 -9.97
N ILE A 166 -6.19 0.68 -10.58
CA ILE A 166 -4.80 0.44 -10.20
C ILE A 166 -4.31 1.70 -9.51
N VAL A 167 -4.03 1.58 -8.21
CA VAL A 167 -3.67 2.71 -7.36
C VAL A 167 -2.23 2.55 -6.90
N ARG A 168 -1.31 3.38 -7.43
CA ARG A 168 0.08 3.41 -7.01
C ARG A 168 0.24 4.33 -5.82
N ILE A 169 0.93 3.83 -4.83
CA ILE A 169 1.18 4.49 -3.54
C ILE A 169 2.68 4.42 -3.20
N ALA A 170 3.10 5.22 -2.25
CA ALA A 170 4.48 5.22 -1.73
C ALA A 170 4.49 5.42 -0.21
N TRP A 171 5.52 4.92 0.48
CA TRP A 171 5.84 5.21 1.88
C TRP A 171 4.68 5.00 2.85
N VAL A 172 4.10 3.81 2.80
CA VAL A 172 2.86 3.46 3.51
C VAL A 172 3.08 3.34 5.02
N PHE A 173 2.19 3.91 5.80
CA PHE A 173 2.10 3.70 7.24
C PHE A 173 0.65 3.55 7.70
N GLY A 174 0.45 2.76 8.75
CA GLY A 174 -0.85 2.45 9.34
C GLY A 174 -0.70 1.66 10.63
N LEU A 175 -1.83 1.32 11.25
CA LEU A 175 -1.86 0.75 12.59
C LEU A 175 -1.20 -0.63 12.66
N ASN A 176 -1.54 -1.52 11.74
CA ASN A 176 -1.03 -2.89 11.74
C ASN A 176 0.43 -2.99 11.26
N GLY A 177 1.14 -4.02 11.72
CA GLY A 177 2.46 -4.37 11.24
C GLY A 177 3.55 -3.36 11.56
N LYS A 178 4.63 -3.45 10.79
CA LYS A 178 5.84 -2.60 10.91
C LYS A 178 5.81 -1.51 9.85
N ASN A 179 6.28 -0.31 10.19
CA ASN A 179 6.50 0.79 9.24
C ASN A 179 7.64 1.69 9.69
N PHE A 180 8.00 2.63 8.81
CA PHE A 180 9.12 3.54 9.05
C PHE A 180 8.94 4.39 10.31
N ILE A 181 7.73 4.91 10.58
CA ILE A 181 7.46 5.76 11.75
C ILE A 181 7.72 4.98 13.05
N LYS A 182 7.14 3.77 13.17
CA LYS A 182 7.37 2.91 14.34
C LYS A 182 8.84 2.59 14.54
N THR A 183 9.57 2.37 13.43
CA THR A 183 11.02 2.13 13.48
C THR A 183 11.75 3.37 14.01
N MET A 184 11.47 4.56 13.49
CA MET A 184 12.12 5.79 13.93
C MET A 184 11.79 6.13 15.39
N LEU A 185 10.54 5.94 15.83
CA LEU A 185 10.16 6.10 17.23
C LEU A 185 10.96 5.17 18.17
N ASN A 186 11.16 3.92 17.77
CA ASN A 186 11.96 2.98 18.56
C ASN A 186 13.45 3.37 18.60
N VAL A 187 14.02 3.80 17.47
CA VAL A 187 15.41 4.29 17.41
C VAL A 187 15.56 5.53 18.25
N GLY A 188 14.65 6.50 18.14
CA GLY A 188 14.72 7.76 18.90
C GLY A 188 14.60 7.60 20.43
N LYS A 189 14.06 6.48 20.91
CA LYS A 189 14.04 6.17 22.35
C LYS A 189 15.40 5.79 22.92
N THR A 190 16.32 5.33 22.09
CA THR A 190 17.56 4.67 22.53
C THR A 190 18.84 5.30 21.98
N HIS A 191 18.72 6.24 21.05
CA HIS A 191 19.88 6.85 20.38
C HIS A 191 19.77 8.38 20.41
N ASP A 192 20.91 9.03 20.66
CA ASP A 192 21.02 10.50 20.62
C ASP A 192 21.10 11.03 19.18
N THR A 193 21.55 10.19 18.24
CA THR A 193 21.67 10.52 16.81
C THR A 193 21.21 9.37 15.93
N VAL A 194 20.66 9.71 14.74
CA VAL A 194 20.31 8.74 13.71
C VAL A 194 20.70 9.26 12.31
N ARG A 195 21.24 8.36 11.46
CA ARG A 195 21.58 8.68 10.06
C ARG A 195 20.42 8.28 9.15
N VAL A 196 19.92 9.22 8.36
CA VAL A 196 18.74 8.99 7.49
C VAL A 196 18.99 9.52 6.09
N VAL A 197 18.56 8.73 5.09
CA VAL A 197 18.72 9.04 3.67
C VAL A 197 17.98 10.32 3.31
N ASN A 198 18.65 11.23 2.57
CA ASN A 198 18.10 12.52 2.14
C ASN A 198 17.99 12.71 0.63
N ASP A 199 18.42 11.74 -0.17
CA ASP A 199 18.39 11.78 -1.64
C ASP A 199 17.32 10.88 -2.27
N GLN A 200 16.44 10.28 -1.48
CA GLN A 200 15.23 9.60 -1.92
C GLN A 200 14.03 10.49 -1.57
N ILE A 201 13.28 10.92 -2.59
CA ILE A 201 12.21 11.92 -2.44
C ILE A 201 10.86 11.33 -2.85
N GLY A 202 9.88 11.47 -1.97
CA GLY A 202 8.52 10.97 -2.19
C GLY A 202 7.52 11.65 -1.25
N THR A 203 6.38 10.99 -1.02
CA THR A 203 5.36 11.46 -0.07
C THR A 203 4.82 10.28 0.72
N PRO A 204 4.67 10.39 2.06
CA PRO A 204 4.06 9.35 2.87
C PRO A 204 2.58 9.12 2.53
N THR A 205 2.10 7.90 2.80
CA THR A 205 0.70 7.51 2.61
C THR A 205 0.14 6.88 3.87
N TYR A 206 -0.81 7.54 4.52
CA TYR A 206 -1.55 7.00 5.66
C TYR A 206 -2.68 6.10 5.18
N THR A 207 -2.70 4.85 5.62
CA THR A 207 -3.67 3.84 5.17
C THR A 207 -5.10 4.20 5.53
N TYR A 208 -5.32 4.87 6.66
CA TYR A 208 -6.64 5.37 7.07
C TYR A 208 -7.22 6.36 6.04
N ASP A 209 -6.42 7.30 5.56
CA ASP A 209 -6.84 8.27 4.55
C ASP A 209 -7.04 7.61 3.18
N LEU A 210 -6.13 6.70 2.82
CA LEU A 210 -6.20 5.95 1.57
C LEU A 210 -7.44 5.06 1.53
N ALA A 211 -7.80 4.40 2.63
CA ALA A 211 -8.98 3.54 2.72
C ALA A 211 -10.26 4.29 2.32
N ARG A 212 -10.44 5.54 2.81
CA ARG A 212 -11.55 6.41 2.41
C ARG A 212 -11.60 6.59 0.89
N LEU A 213 -10.47 6.95 0.28
CA LEU A 213 -10.39 7.16 -1.18
C LEU A 213 -10.70 5.87 -1.96
N LEU A 214 -10.18 4.73 -1.52
CA LEU A 214 -10.44 3.45 -2.20
C LEU A 214 -11.92 3.08 -2.18
N VAL A 215 -12.63 3.38 -1.09
CA VAL A 215 -14.08 3.16 -1.01
C VAL A 215 -14.80 4.15 -1.92
N ASP A 216 -14.44 5.46 -1.90
CA ASP A 216 -14.98 6.46 -2.82
C ASP A 216 -14.83 6.03 -4.29
N MET A 217 -13.66 5.49 -4.67
CA MET A 217 -13.41 4.99 -6.03
C MET A 217 -14.35 3.84 -6.40
N ASN A 218 -14.52 2.87 -5.50
CA ASN A 218 -15.34 1.69 -5.77
C ASN A 218 -16.84 2.00 -5.86
N GLU A 219 -17.31 3.12 -5.29
CA GLU A 219 -18.68 3.63 -5.44
C GLU A 219 -18.91 4.28 -6.81
N THR A 220 -17.88 4.36 -7.68
CA THR A 220 -17.94 4.96 -9.02
C THR A 220 -17.56 3.96 -10.10
N GLU A 221 -17.62 4.39 -11.37
CA GLU A 221 -17.11 3.66 -12.56
C GLU A 221 -15.94 4.41 -13.23
N LYS A 222 -15.21 5.25 -12.48
CA LYS A 222 -14.09 6.05 -12.98
C LYS A 222 -12.81 5.23 -13.00
N TYR A 223 -12.84 4.11 -13.74
CA TYR A 223 -11.78 3.12 -13.80
C TYR A 223 -10.45 3.67 -14.33
N GLY A 224 -9.36 2.94 -14.08
CA GLY A 224 -8.04 3.20 -14.63
C GLY A 224 -6.92 3.30 -13.60
N TYR A 225 -5.82 3.92 -14.01
CA TYR A 225 -4.64 4.13 -13.18
C TYR A 225 -4.74 5.44 -12.40
N TYR A 226 -4.38 5.38 -11.12
CA TYR A 226 -4.32 6.53 -10.22
C TYR A 226 -3.07 6.50 -9.36
N HIS A 227 -2.61 7.66 -8.93
CA HIS A 227 -1.61 7.82 -7.89
C HIS A 227 -2.29 8.40 -6.64
N ALA A 228 -1.99 7.84 -5.46
CA ALA A 228 -2.59 8.25 -4.21
C ALA A 228 -1.59 8.22 -3.06
N THR A 229 -1.10 9.38 -2.68
CA THR A 229 -0.34 9.64 -1.45
C THR A 229 -0.98 10.81 -0.71
N ASN A 230 -0.62 11.04 0.55
CA ASN A 230 -1.07 12.25 1.23
C ASN A 230 -0.57 13.50 0.50
N GLU A 231 -1.27 14.64 0.67
CA GLU A 231 -0.81 15.93 0.17
C GLU A 231 0.28 16.52 1.07
N GLY A 232 0.77 17.73 0.77
CA GLY A 232 1.77 18.42 1.59
C GLY A 232 3.18 18.42 1.01
N GLY A 233 3.30 18.12 -0.29
CA GLY A 233 4.56 18.19 -1.05
C GLY A 233 5.42 16.93 -0.97
N TYR A 234 6.59 17.03 -1.58
CA TYR A 234 7.57 15.96 -1.67
C TYR A 234 8.72 16.20 -0.69
N ILE A 235 9.10 15.16 0.05
CA ILE A 235 10.09 15.21 1.11
C ILE A 235 11.07 14.03 1.01
N SER A 236 12.21 14.16 1.71
CA SER A 236 13.12 13.03 1.91
C SER A 236 12.73 12.21 3.17
N TRP A 237 13.29 11.01 3.29
CA TRP A 237 13.20 10.24 4.55
C TRP A 237 13.81 11.00 5.73
N TYR A 238 14.87 11.79 5.47
CA TYR A 238 15.48 12.68 6.46
C TYR A 238 14.46 13.72 6.96
N ASP A 239 13.77 14.43 6.05
CA ASP A 239 12.76 15.43 6.42
C ASP A 239 11.60 14.77 7.19
N PHE A 240 11.17 13.61 6.72
CA PHE A 240 10.10 12.85 7.40
C PHE A 240 10.50 12.48 8.82
N THR A 241 11.72 12.00 9.05
CA THR A 241 12.22 11.64 10.38
C THR A 241 12.29 12.86 11.31
N LYS A 242 12.75 14.00 10.80
CA LYS A 242 12.76 15.26 11.58
C LYS A 242 11.35 15.63 12.07
N GLU A 243 10.37 15.52 11.19
CA GLU A 243 8.98 15.85 11.55
C GLU A 243 8.38 14.81 12.51
N ILE A 244 8.69 13.51 12.34
CA ILE A 244 8.30 12.46 13.29
C ILE A 244 8.82 12.81 14.69
N TYR A 245 10.11 13.13 14.84
CA TYR A 245 10.70 13.45 16.13
C TYR A 245 10.19 14.77 16.71
N ARG A 246 9.96 15.77 15.86
CA ARG A 246 9.37 17.04 16.29
C ARG A 246 7.98 16.83 16.90
N GLN A 247 7.11 16.07 16.23
CA GLN A 247 5.74 15.83 16.70
C GLN A 247 5.70 14.89 17.91
N ALA A 248 6.61 13.90 17.97
CA ALA A 248 6.72 12.97 19.09
C ALA A 248 7.49 13.55 20.30
N GLY A 249 8.04 14.77 20.19
CA GLY A 249 8.80 15.41 21.27
C GLY A 249 10.16 14.81 21.53
N TYR A 250 10.78 14.13 20.55
CA TYR A 250 12.11 13.53 20.67
C TYR A 250 13.21 14.55 20.38
N LYS A 251 14.34 14.40 21.11
CA LYS A 251 15.53 15.27 20.96
C LYS A 251 16.63 14.62 20.12
N THR A 252 16.42 13.42 19.61
CA THR A 252 17.38 12.69 18.79
C THR A 252 17.74 13.51 17.56
N GLU A 253 19.03 13.74 17.34
CA GLU A 253 19.54 14.46 16.18
C GLU A 253 19.45 13.59 14.93
N VAL A 254 18.91 14.14 13.84
CA VAL A 254 18.81 13.46 12.55
C VAL A 254 19.92 13.97 11.64
N LEU A 255 20.81 13.09 11.22
CA LEU A 255 21.94 13.39 10.34
C LEU A 255 21.63 12.94 8.91
N PRO A 256 21.68 13.85 7.90
CA PRO A 256 21.44 13.48 6.52
C PRO A 256 22.59 12.64 5.97
N VAL A 257 22.25 11.61 5.19
CA VAL A 257 23.22 10.80 4.43
C VAL A 257 22.65 10.53 3.05
N THR A 258 23.50 10.27 2.07
CA THR A 258 23.10 9.79 0.77
C THR A 258 22.78 8.29 0.81
N THR A 259 22.04 7.79 -0.18
CA THR A 259 21.79 6.35 -0.34
C THR A 259 23.10 5.55 -0.40
N ALA A 260 24.12 6.09 -1.08
CA ALA A 260 25.44 5.46 -1.19
C ALA A 260 26.16 5.38 0.16
N GLU A 261 26.10 6.44 0.97
CA GLU A 261 26.71 6.48 2.31
C GLU A 261 25.95 5.59 3.32
N TYR A 262 24.65 5.41 3.12
CA TYR A 262 23.84 4.52 3.96
C TYR A 262 24.22 3.04 3.74
N GLY A 263 24.31 2.58 2.50
CA GLY A 263 24.91 1.30 2.07
C GLY A 263 24.29 0.01 2.61
N LEU A 264 23.15 0.07 3.32
CA LEU A 264 22.56 -1.09 4.01
C LEU A 264 21.41 -1.76 3.27
N SER A 265 20.94 -1.17 2.15
CA SER A 265 19.82 -1.73 1.39
C SER A 265 20.32 -2.77 0.38
N LYS A 266 19.74 -3.98 0.38
CA LYS A 266 20.03 -5.02 -0.61
C LYS A 266 19.37 -4.67 -1.94
N ALA A 267 18.10 -4.27 -1.92
CA ALA A 267 17.37 -3.84 -3.10
C ALA A 267 17.71 -2.39 -3.47
N ALA A 268 17.87 -2.11 -4.77
CA ALA A 268 17.95 -0.76 -5.27
C ALA A 268 16.64 0.00 -5.00
N ARG A 269 16.76 1.21 -4.46
CA ARG A 269 15.61 2.06 -4.14
C ARG A 269 15.51 3.24 -5.09
N PRO A 270 14.30 3.68 -5.49
CA PRO A 270 14.15 4.84 -6.35
C PRO A 270 14.56 6.13 -5.61
N PHE A 271 15.33 7.00 -6.30
CA PHE A 271 15.60 8.36 -5.83
C PHE A 271 14.37 9.25 -6.00
N ASN A 272 13.59 9.01 -7.05
CA ASN A 272 12.37 9.74 -7.37
C ASN A 272 11.13 8.86 -7.19
N SER A 273 10.47 9.01 -6.06
CA SER A 273 9.17 8.41 -5.70
C SER A 273 8.04 9.45 -5.74
N ARG A 274 8.23 10.56 -6.44
CA ARG A 274 7.20 11.59 -6.59
C ARG A 274 6.09 11.08 -7.52
N LEU A 275 4.87 11.11 -7.03
CA LEU A 275 3.68 10.67 -7.77
C LEU A 275 2.76 11.87 -8.00
N ASP A 276 2.44 12.17 -9.25
CA ASP A 276 1.42 13.17 -9.59
C ASP A 276 0.03 12.63 -9.25
N LYS A 277 -0.78 13.43 -8.58
CA LYS A 277 -2.11 13.09 -8.09
C LYS A 277 -3.23 13.93 -8.71
N SER A 278 -2.91 14.78 -9.69
CA SER A 278 -3.87 15.69 -10.33
C SER A 278 -5.09 14.96 -10.87
N LYS A 279 -4.89 13.74 -11.40
CA LYS A 279 -5.96 12.90 -11.93
C LYS A 279 -7.05 12.55 -10.90
N LEU A 280 -6.72 12.50 -9.60
CA LEU A 280 -7.75 12.33 -8.55
C LEU A 280 -8.74 13.49 -8.56
N VAL A 281 -8.22 14.70 -8.61
CA VAL A 281 -9.04 15.93 -8.62
C VAL A 281 -9.82 16.05 -9.93
N GLU A 282 -9.20 15.78 -11.06
CA GLU A 282 -9.83 15.78 -12.40
C GLU A 282 -10.97 14.78 -12.48
N ALA A 283 -10.82 13.62 -11.82
CA ALA A 283 -11.86 12.62 -11.70
C ALA A 283 -12.92 12.97 -10.63
N GLY A 284 -12.76 14.07 -9.89
CA GLY A 284 -13.69 14.53 -8.85
C GLY A 284 -13.57 13.77 -7.53
N PHE A 285 -12.43 13.11 -7.28
CA PHE A 285 -12.15 12.55 -5.96
C PHE A 285 -11.53 13.60 -5.03
N THR A 286 -11.83 13.50 -3.75
CA THR A 286 -11.20 14.35 -2.73
C THR A 286 -9.78 13.85 -2.44
N PRO A 287 -8.74 14.68 -2.60
CA PRO A 287 -7.37 14.32 -2.23
C PRO A 287 -7.25 13.88 -0.76
N LEU A 288 -6.18 13.17 -0.44
CA LEU A 288 -5.85 12.84 0.93
C LEU A 288 -5.40 14.11 1.68
N PRO A 289 -5.60 14.21 3.01
CA PRO A 289 -5.04 15.28 3.83
C PRO A 289 -3.51 15.41 3.68
N THR A 290 -2.93 16.48 4.25
CA THR A 290 -1.46 16.61 4.23
C THR A 290 -0.80 15.51 5.06
N TRP A 291 0.41 15.10 4.67
CA TRP A 291 1.14 14.07 5.40
C TRP A 291 1.50 14.49 6.84
N GLN A 292 1.63 15.81 7.09
CA GLN A 292 1.88 16.33 8.43
C GLN A 292 0.67 16.12 9.35
N ASP A 293 -0.54 16.36 8.83
CA ASP A 293 -1.80 16.09 9.54
C ASP A 293 -1.99 14.59 9.75
N ALA A 294 -1.76 13.80 8.69
CA ALA A 294 -1.80 12.33 8.75
C ALA A 294 -0.86 11.76 9.82
N LEU A 295 0.39 12.25 9.88
CA LEU A 295 1.35 11.88 10.91
C LEU A 295 0.84 12.23 12.31
N SER A 296 0.29 13.43 12.49
CA SER A 296 -0.26 13.86 13.80
C SER A 296 -1.39 12.95 14.28
N ARG A 297 -2.29 12.55 13.38
CA ARG A 297 -3.39 11.62 13.71
C ARG A 297 -2.86 10.23 14.02
N TYR A 298 -1.92 9.75 13.21
CA TYR A 298 -1.31 8.44 13.41
C TYR A 298 -0.54 8.31 14.72
N LEU A 299 0.25 9.33 15.10
CA LEU A 299 0.96 9.32 16.39
C LEU A 299 -0.01 9.21 17.57
N LYS A 300 -1.15 9.92 17.54
CA LYS A 300 -2.20 9.80 18.57
C LYS A 300 -2.85 8.41 18.58
N GLU A 301 -3.01 7.79 17.42
CA GLU A 301 -3.60 6.46 17.29
C GLU A 301 -2.73 5.37 17.93
N ILE A 302 -1.40 5.44 17.74
CA ILE A 302 -0.46 4.43 18.26
C ILE A 302 -0.04 4.66 19.72
N GLU A 303 -0.40 5.81 20.32
CA GLU A 303 -0.20 6.10 21.75
C GLU A 303 -1.31 5.51 22.64
N GLN A 304 -2.43 5.11 22.07
CA GLN A 304 -3.58 4.51 22.75
C GLN A 304 -3.37 3.00 22.93
#